data_0dbc008f826deacea2725dd919931aec
#
_entry.id   0dbc008f826deacea2725dd919931aec
#
_cell.length_a   1.000
_cell.length_b   1.000
_cell.length_c   1.000
_cell.angle_alpha   90.00
_cell.angle_beta   90.00
_cell.angle_gamma   90.00
#
_symmetry.space_group_name_H-M   'P 1'
#
loop_
_entity.id
_entity.type
_entity.pdbx_description
1 polymer ?
#
loop_
_entity_poly.entity_id
_entity_poly.type
_entity_poly.pdbx_seq_one_letter_code
_entity_poly.pdbx_strand_id
1 'polypeptide(L)'
;MNVFAHFRSKAEVVRALNTILTPTEKVMFAKRLAIVLMLQNGYSFRAIERTVKVTPQTVLRFWKIYKAGKFDYLKQRYDIS
;
A
#
# COMPACT_ATOMS: atom_id res chain seq x y z
N MET A 1 5.50 -20.95 -1.34
CA MET A 1 5.47 -20.79 -2.80
C MET A 1 5.38 -19.31 -3.18
N ASN A 2 6.21 -18.88 -4.06
CA ASN A 2 6.21 -17.50 -4.51
C ASN A 2 5.40 -17.37 -5.81
N VAL A 3 4.15 -16.97 -5.68
CA VAL A 3 3.23 -16.84 -6.81
C VAL A 3 3.71 -15.77 -7.80
N PHE A 4 4.35 -14.73 -7.29
CA PHE A 4 4.83 -13.64 -8.14
C PHE A 4 5.97 -14.05 -9.06
N ALA A 5 6.66 -15.14 -8.77
CA ALA A 5 7.73 -15.64 -9.64
C ALA A 5 7.22 -16.07 -11.03
N HIS A 6 5.92 -16.31 -11.15
CA HIS A 6 5.30 -16.70 -12.43
C HIS A 6 4.94 -15.50 -13.31
N PHE A 7 4.98 -14.28 -12.77
CA PHE A 7 4.67 -13.08 -13.54
C PHE A 7 5.94 -12.52 -14.16
N ARG A 8 5.87 -12.20 -15.46
CA ARG A 8 7.03 -11.70 -16.21
C ARG A 8 7.24 -10.22 -16.08
N SER A 9 6.19 -9.45 -15.74
CA SER A 9 6.27 -8.01 -15.72
C SER A 9 5.25 -7.43 -14.73
N LYS A 10 5.46 -6.15 -14.41
CA LYS A 10 4.50 -5.40 -13.61
C LYS A 10 3.14 -5.34 -14.27
N ALA A 11 3.10 -5.25 -15.59
CA ALA A 11 1.85 -5.17 -16.34
C ALA A 11 1.01 -6.43 -16.15
N GLU A 12 1.63 -7.61 -16.12
CA GLU A 12 0.92 -8.85 -15.86
C GLU A 12 0.33 -8.90 -14.47
N VAL A 13 1.09 -8.43 -13.47
CA VAL A 13 0.60 -8.36 -12.08
C VAL A 13 -0.59 -7.43 -11.98
N VAL A 14 -0.51 -6.26 -12.59
CA VAL A 14 -1.61 -5.29 -12.59
C VAL A 14 -2.85 -5.87 -13.26
N ARG A 15 -2.68 -6.55 -14.40
CA ARG A 15 -3.80 -7.19 -15.08
C ARG A 15 -4.44 -8.26 -14.22
N ALA A 16 -3.63 -9.07 -13.56
CA ALA A 16 -4.14 -10.11 -12.66
C ALA A 16 -4.96 -9.50 -11.52
N LEU A 17 -4.43 -8.44 -10.89
CA LEU A 17 -5.13 -7.75 -9.83
C LEU A 17 -6.45 -7.16 -10.31
N ASN A 18 -6.44 -6.53 -11.50
CA ASN A 18 -7.65 -5.96 -12.09
C ASN A 18 -8.70 -7.02 -12.42
N THR A 19 -8.28 -8.22 -12.73
CA THR A 19 -9.18 -9.33 -13.04
C THR A 19 -9.76 -9.95 -11.77
N ILE A 20 -8.95 -10.06 -10.73
CA ILE A 20 -9.33 -10.76 -9.49
C ILE A 20 -10.15 -9.86 -8.56
N LEU A 21 -9.79 -8.58 -8.46
CA LEU A 21 -10.38 -7.67 -7.50
C LEU A 21 -11.64 -7.02 -8.03
N THR A 22 -12.66 -6.90 -7.19
CA THR A 22 -13.84 -6.10 -7.47
C THR A 22 -13.45 -4.61 -7.46
N PRO A 23 -14.29 -3.71 -8.03
CA PRO A 23 -14.02 -2.26 -7.95
C PRO A 23 -13.83 -1.77 -6.52
N THR A 24 -14.65 -2.25 -5.57
CA THR A 24 -14.52 -1.87 -4.17
C THR A 24 -13.19 -2.32 -3.59
N GLU A 25 -12.80 -3.56 -3.89
CA GLU A 25 -11.53 -4.09 -3.41
C GLU A 25 -10.34 -3.35 -3.98
N LYS A 26 -10.42 -2.90 -5.23
CA LYS A 26 -9.36 -2.10 -5.86
C LYS A 26 -9.17 -0.78 -5.12
N VAL A 27 -10.27 -0.11 -4.78
CA VAL A 27 -10.21 1.14 -4.04
C VAL A 27 -9.60 0.92 -2.66
N MET A 28 -10.03 -0.13 -1.96
CA MET A 28 -9.50 -0.44 -0.64
C MET A 28 -8.01 -0.77 -0.69
N PHE A 29 -7.60 -1.55 -1.68
CA PHE A 29 -6.20 -1.89 -1.88
C PHE A 29 -5.35 -0.64 -2.12
N ALA A 30 -5.83 0.24 -3.01
CA ALA A 30 -5.13 1.48 -3.33
C ALA A 30 -4.98 2.37 -2.10
N LYS A 31 -6.03 2.49 -1.29
CA LYS A 31 -5.96 3.29 -0.07
C LYS A 31 -4.94 2.74 0.92
N ARG A 32 -4.94 1.42 1.12
CA ARG A 32 -4.00 0.78 2.03
C ARG A 32 -2.56 0.99 1.57
N LEU A 33 -2.31 0.81 0.29
CA LEU A 33 -0.99 1.01 -0.26
C LEU A 33 -0.56 2.48 -0.14
N ALA A 34 -1.47 3.41 -0.39
CA ALA A 34 -1.19 4.83 -0.24
C ALA A 34 -0.79 5.18 1.19
N ILE A 35 -1.47 4.61 2.19
CA ILE A 35 -1.13 4.85 3.60
C ILE A 35 0.33 4.42 3.87
N VAL A 36 0.70 3.23 3.43
CA VAL A 36 2.05 2.71 3.64
C VAL A 36 3.10 3.58 2.98
N LEU A 37 2.86 3.97 1.73
CA LEU A 37 3.81 4.81 1.00
C LEU A 37 3.94 6.20 1.62
N MET A 38 2.84 6.78 2.11
CA MET A 38 2.89 8.07 2.78
C MET A 38 3.63 7.99 4.12
N LEU A 39 3.42 6.93 4.88
CA LEU A 39 4.18 6.70 6.12
C LEU A 39 5.67 6.59 5.81
N GLN A 40 6.02 5.86 4.77
CA GLN A 40 7.40 5.70 4.35
C GLN A 40 8.05 7.03 3.99
N ASN A 41 7.29 7.95 3.45
CA ASN A 41 7.78 9.26 3.02
C ASN A 41 7.64 10.35 4.09
N GLY A 42 7.28 9.97 5.31
CA GLY A 42 7.29 10.90 6.44
C GLY A 42 6.09 11.81 6.55
N TYR A 43 5.00 11.51 5.86
CA TYR A 43 3.77 12.30 5.99
C TYR A 43 3.17 12.13 7.39
N SER A 44 2.58 13.21 7.90
CA SER A 44 1.91 13.16 9.19
C SER A 44 0.65 12.30 9.12
N PHE A 45 0.23 11.77 10.27
CA PHE A 45 -1.01 10.99 10.35
C PHE A 45 -2.20 11.81 9.85
N ARG A 46 -2.25 13.09 10.24
CA ARG A 46 -3.34 13.96 9.83
C ARG A 46 -3.37 14.16 8.31
N ALA A 47 -2.21 14.32 7.69
CA ALA A 47 -2.13 14.44 6.24
C ALA A 47 -2.62 13.16 5.54
N ILE A 48 -2.26 12.01 6.09
CA ILE A 48 -2.69 10.72 5.54
C ILE A 48 -4.22 10.58 5.67
N GLU A 49 -4.78 10.86 6.84
CA GLU A 49 -6.22 10.79 7.07
C GLU A 49 -6.98 11.67 6.08
N ARG A 50 -6.48 12.87 5.87
CA ARG A 50 -7.12 13.85 4.99
C ARG A 50 -7.02 13.43 3.52
N THR A 51 -5.85 12.97 3.10
CA THR A 51 -5.58 12.64 1.71
C THR A 51 -6.25 11.34 1.29
N VAL A 52 -6.15 10.32 2.12
CA VAL A 52 -6.68 8.99 1.81
C VAL A 52 -8.12 8.83 2.28
N LYS A 53 -8.59 9.73 3.15
CA LYS A 53 -9.95 9.72 3.72
C LYS A 53 -10.22 8.45 4.50
N VAL A 54 -9.38 8.19 5.49
CA VAL A 54 -9.51 7.04 6.40
C VAL A 54 -9.54 7.53 7.84
N THR A 55 -9.97 6.65 8.74
CA THR A 55 -10.03 6.99 10.15
C THR A 55 -8.64 6.98 10.79
N PRO A 56 -8.46 7.73 11.90
CA PRO A 56 -7.20 7.71 12.63
C PRO A 56 -6.76 6.32 13.07
N GLN A 57 -7.71 5.47 13.46
CA GLN A 57 -7.41 4.11 13.87
C GLN A 57 -6.81 3.29 12.74
N THR A 58 -7.29 3.51 11.52
CA THR A 58 -6.75 2.83 10.34
C THR A 58 -5.29 3.21 10.12
N VAL A 59 -4.99 4.51 10.19
CA VAL A 59 -3.61 4.98 10.04
C VAL A 59 -2.72 4.41 11.14
N LEU A 60 -3.20 4.42 12.38
CA LEU A 60 -2.43 3.88 13.51
C LEU A 60 -2.12 2.40 13.32
N ARG A 61 -3.10 1.63 12.83
CA ARG A 61 -2.91 0.20 12.59
C ARG A 61 -1.78 -0.03 11.57
N PHE A 62 -1.77 0.71 10.48
CA PHE A 62 -0.72 0.59 9.48
C PHE A 62 0.62 1.11 9.99
N TRP A 63 0.59 2.14 10.83
CA TRP A 63 1.80 2.65 11.47
C TRP A 63 2.47 1.58 12.31
N LYS A 64 1.70 0.82 13.08
CA LYS A 64 2.23 -0.28 13.90
C LYS A 64 2.85 -1.37 13.04
N ILE A 65 2.22 -1.72 11.93
CA ILE A 65 2.74 -2.71 10.99
C ILE A 65 4.03 -2.19 10.35
N TYR A 66 4.04 -0.93 9.97
CA TYR A 66 5.20 -0.29 9.37
C TYR A 66 6.39 -0.29 10.35
N LYS A 67 6.15 0.07 11.60
CA LYS A 67 7.21 0.09 12.62
C LYS A 67 7.75 -1.29 12.94
N ALA A 68 6.95 -2.33 12.74
CA ALA A 68 7.40 -3.70 12.92
C ALA A 68 8.28 -4.20 11.76
N GLY A 69 8.51 -3.37 10.75
CA GLY A 69 9.38 -3.71 9.64
C GLY A 69 8.73 -4.54 8.55
N LYS A 70 7.41 -4.71 8.59
CA LYS A 70 6.70 -5.54 7.61
C LYS A 70 6.76 -4.98 6.19
N PHE A 71 7.00 -3.67 6.05
CA PHE A 71 7.06 -3.01 4.76
C PHE A 71 8.45 -2.52 4.38
N ASP A 72 9.48 -3.02 5.04
CA ASP A 72 10.85 -2.56 4.79
C ASP A 72 11.30 -2.81 3.35
N TYR A 73 10.78 -3.85 2.72
CA TYR A 73 11.11 -4.19 1.35
C TYR A 73 10.67 -3.11 0.35
N LEU A 74 9.73 -2.23 0.72
CA LEU A 74 9.24 -1.15 -0.14
C LEU A 74 10.14 0.08 -0.11
N LYS A 75 10.94 0.25 0.95
CA LYS A 75 11.73 1.47 1.15
C LYS A 75 12.73 1.74 0.05
N GLN A 76 13.21 0.70 -0.61
CA GLN A 76 14.24 0.83 -1.63
C GLN A 76 13.69 1.03 -3.03
N ARG A 77 12.41 0.70 -3.25
CA ARG A 77 11.84 0.64 -4.60
C ARG A 77 10.76 1.67 -4.88
N TYR A 78 10.09 2.16 -3.85
CA TYR A 78 8.89 2.98 -4.00
C TYR A 78 9.03 4.27 -3.20
N ASP A 79 9.90 5.13 -3.66
CA ASP A 79 10.09 6.46 -3.07
C ASP A 79 9.25 7.46 -3.86
N ILE A 80 8.29 8.09 -3.19
CA ILE A 80 7.37 9.04 -3.80
C ILE A 80 7.74 10.50 -3.48
N SER A 81 8.86 10.70 -2.82
CA SER A 81 9.32 12.05 -2.46
C SER A 81 9.73 12.87 -3.68
#